data_3e4d75e99f607d386b1ec3b14042bfd6
#
_entry.id   3e4d75e99f607d386b1ec3b14042bfd6
#
_cell.length_a   1.000
_cell.length_b   1.000
_cell.length_c   1.000
_cell.angle_alpha   90.00
_cell.angle_beta   90.00
_cell.angle_gamma   90.00
#
_symmetry.space_group_name_H-M   'P 1'
#
loop_
_entity.id
_entity.type
_entity.pdbx_description
1 polymer ?
#
loop_
_entity_poly.entity_id
_entity_poly.type
_entity_poly.pdbx_seq_one_letter_code
_entity_poly.pdbx_strand_id
1 'polypeptide(L)'
;MKYHDSINKANKVMTLVVAQLNQWCLPVNPINYAVSYEYCKNKKPVLTANIKRLLLSGKAIDGFFMEQLYKDHLLEQSQFRDDIITDLSQLFTQLHDNCQQSTSGAQHFIEQLDVNIPALMSHKKSEVKIAIAKLHRASSVFKKQQQQLVAQLQQSQIQTKALEDELEKVRQEIYLDPVTGLYNRKAMSKHVETWLSEDGERGIAAIVINVDHFAQFNERFGGLIGDAILAKIAKKVASYVDDSGLPVRSANDEFIVLLPDVDNDLADEIAEKIKQGVDKIRFVSVQSGVRLPKMSISCGTSEIQYKEPLNQFINRTRKIMQDKESVK
;
A
#
# COMPACT_ATOMS: atom_id res chain seq x y z
N MET A 1 15.82 -7.20 -14.86
CA MET A 1 16.90 -6.15 -14.84
C MET A 1 16.41 -4.94 -15.61
N LYS A 2 16.31 -3.79 -14.95
CA LYS A 2 15.72 -2.55 -15.50
C LYS A 2 16.63 -1.76 -16.46
N TYR A 3 17.93 -2.03 -16.46
CA TYR A 3 18.94 -1.29 -17.24
C TYR A 3 19.79 -2.22 -18.08
N HIS A 4 19.64 -2.14 -19.42
CA HIS A 4 20.37 -2.93 -20.43
C HIS A 4 21.30 -2.04 -21.28
N ASP A 5 21.88 -1.00 -20.68
CA ASP A 5 22.80 -0.13 -21.40
C ASP A 5 24.18 -0.75 -21.49
N SER A 6 24.83 -0.62 -22.64
CA SER A 6 26.24 -1.00 -22.78
C SER A 6 27.12 -0.12 -21.86
N ILE A 7 28.27 -0.64 -21.42
CA ILE A 7 29.21 0.04 -20.52
C ILE A 7 29.55 1.44 -21.05
N ASN A 8 29.83 1.57 -22.34
CA ASN A 8 30.17 2.84 -22.97
C ASN A 8 29.01 3.85 -22.91
N LYS A 9 27.78 3.39 -23.05
CA LYS A 9 26.59 4.23 -22.98
C LYS A 9 26.29 4.63 -21.54
N ALA A 10 26.42 3.69 -20.60
CA ALA A 10 26.27 3.96 -19.18
C ALA A 10 27.28 5.00 -18.67
N ASN A 11 28.56 4.88 -19.07
CA ASN A 11 29.61 5.82 -18.71
C ASN A 11 29.34 7.24 -19.25
N LYS A 12 28.84 7.37 -20.49
CA LYS A 12 28.44 8.68 -21.04
C LYS A 12 27.29 9.31 -20.25
N VAL A 13 26.27 8.52 -19.91
CA VAL A 13 25.13 9.01 -19.12
C VAL A 13 25.58 9.36 -17.71
N MET A 14 26.48 8.59 -17.08
CA MET A 14 27.04 8.86 -15.76
C MET A 14 27.70 10.24 -15.72
N THR A 15 28.50 10.59 -16.71
CA THR A 15 29.16 11.91 -16.77
C THR A 15 28.14 13.05 -16.82
N LEU A 16 27.05 12.88 -17.61
CA LEU A 16 25.96 13.85 -17.67
C LEU A 16 25.22 13.97 -16.34
N VAL A 17 24.95 12.83 -15.67
CA VAL A 17 24.28 12.79 -14.39
C VAL A 17 25.05 13.53 -13.31
N VAL A 18 26.37 13.29 -13.21
CA VAL A 18 27.22 13.97 -12.22
C VAL A 18 27.26 15.47 -12.49
N ALA A 19 27.41 15.88 -13.75
CA ALA A 19 27.37 17.30 -14.12
C ALA A 19 26.02 17.95 -13.75
N GLN A 20 24.91 17.24 -13.99
CA GLN A 20 23.57 17.73 -13.67
C GLN A 20 23.32 17.85 -12.17
N LEU A 21 23.76 16.88 -11.37
CA LEU A 21 23.66 16.93 -9.91
C LEU A 21 24.48 18.08 -9.33
N ASN A 22 25.70 18.31 -9.85
CA ASN A 22 26.51 19.45 -9.45
C ASN A 22 25.82 20.79 -9.80
N GLN A 23 25.20 20.89 -10.97
CA GLN A 23 24.44 22.08 -11.36
C GLN A 23 23.24 22.35 -10.42
N TRP A 24 22.60 21.30 -9.92
CA TRP A 24 21.50 21.41 -8.97
C TRP A 24 21.95 21.50 -7.50
N CYS A 25 23.26 21.52 -7.24
CA CYS A 25 23.86 21.51 -5.89
C CYS A 25 23.38 20.33 -5.03
N LEU A 26 23.19 19.15 -5.62
CA LEU A 26 22.74 17.93 -4.95
C LEU A 26 23.89 16.94 -4.75
N PRO A 27 23.97 16.25 -3.61
CA PRO A 27 24.94 15.19 -3.38
C PRO A 27 24.68 13.98 -4.31
N VAL A 28 25.78 13.34 -4.74
CA VAL A 28 25.69 12.09 -5.53
C VAL A 28 25.40 10.93 -4.60
N ASN A 29 24.12 10.74 -4.27
CA ASN A 29 23.63 9.57 -3.55
C ASN A 29 22.81 8.66 -4.49
N PRO A 30 22.47 7.41 -4.10
CA PRO A 30 21.77 6.45 -4.97
C PRO A 30 20.44 6.98 -5.52
N ILE A 31 19.66 7.72 -4.71
CA ILE A 31 18.34 8.25 -5.08
C ILE A 31 18.51 9.38 -6.10
N ASN A 32 19.31 10.38 -5.78
CA ASN A 32 19.58 11.52 -6.66
C ASN A 32 20.18 11.06 -7.99
N TYR A 33 21.10 10.09 -7.93
CA TYR A 33 21.70 9.50 -9.12
C TYR A 33 20.64 8.81 -10.00
N ALA A 34 19.77 7.98 -9.43
CA ALA A 34 18.78 7.23 -10.17
C ALA A 34 17.76 8.16 -10.88
N VAL A 35 17.25 9.18 -10.18
CA VAL A 35 16.32 10.17 -10.75
C VAL A 35 16.99 10.96 -11.87
N SER A 36 18.21 11.46 -11.65
CA SER A 36 18.96 12.22 -12.64
C SER A 36 19.36 11.36 -13.84
N TYR A 37 19.61 10.07 -13.65
CA TYR A 37 19.89 9.11 -14.72
C TYR A 37 18.71 8.97 -15.68
N GLU A 38 17.51 8.82 -15.16
CA GLU A 38 16.28 8.77 -15.97
C GLU A 38 15.96 10.10 -16.65
N TYR A 39 16.22 11.22 -15.97
CA TYR A 39 16.07 12.55 -16.53
C TYR A 39 17.00 12.76 -17.72
N CYS A 40 18.30 12.43 -17.56
CA CYS A 40 19.30 12.56 -18.65
C CYS A 40 19.01 11.62 -19.83
N LYS A 41 18.39 10.47 -19.59
CA LYS A 41 17.96 9.55 -20.68
C LYS A 41 16.68 10.02 -21.38
N ASN A 42 15.94 10.94 -20.80
CA ASN A 42 14.67 11.47 -21.31
C ASN A 42 13.65 10.37 -21.71
N LYS A 43 13.67 9.24 -21.02
CA LYS A 43 12.76 8.12 -21.29
C LYS A 43 11.42 8.22 -20.55
N LYS A 44 11.33 9.07 -19.53
CA LYS A 44 10.12 9.27 -18.70
C LYS A 44 9.62 10.70 -18.85
N PRO A 45 8.66 10.94 -19.77
CA PRO A 45 8.18 12.30 -20.06
C PRO A 45 7.60 13.02 -18.83
N VAL A 46 6.86 12.31 -17.98
CA VAL A 46 6.21 12.86 -16.77
C VAL A 46 7.26 13.32 -15.74
N LEU A 47 8.28 12.49 -15.46
CA LEU A 47 9.39 12.85 -14.58
C LEU A 47 10.13 14.09 -15.10
N THR A 48 10.42 14.10 -16.39
CA THR A 48 11.10 15.23 -17.05
C THR A 48 10.27 16.52 -16.97
N ALA A 49 8.94 16.41 -17.15
CA ALA A 49 8.02 17.55 -17.05
C ALA A 49 7.96 18.12 -15.62
N ASN A 50 7.94 17.25 -14.60
CA ASN A 50 7.92 17.68 -13.19
C ASN A 50 9.20 18.44 -12.82
N ILE A 51 10.37 17.94 -13.22
CA ILE A 51 11.64 18.62 -12.98
C ILE A 51 11.68 19.98 -13.71
N LYS A 52 11.30 20.02 -14.98
CA LYS A 52 11.26 21.26 -15.78
C LYS A 52 10.29 22.30 -15.18
N ARG A 53 9.11 21.85 -14.70
CA ARG A 53 8.13 22.75 -14.07
C ARG A 53 8.70 23.38 -12.80
N LEU A 54 9.42 22.63 -11.97
CA LEU A 54 10.05 23.17 -10.77
C LEU A 54 11.13 24.18 -11.12
N LEU A 55 12.00 23.86 -12.08
CA LEU A 55 13.06 24.77 -12.55
C LEU A 55 12.48 26.07 -13.14
N LEU A 56 11.39 25.99 -13.91
CA LEU A 56 10.69 27.16 -14.45
C LEU A 56 10.06 28.04 -13.36
N SER A 57 9.68 27.47 -12.23
CA SER A 57 9.14 28.21 -11.08
C SER A 57 10.22 28.92 -10.24
N GLY A 58 11.49 28.81 -10.61
CA GLY A 58 12.60 29.42 -9.90
C GLY A 58 12.94 28.78 -8.55
N LYS A 59 12.36 27.62 -8.24
CA LYS A 59 12.65 26.89 -7.00
C LYS A 59 13.84 25.97 -7.19
N ALA A 60 14.68 25.90 -6.14
CA ALA A 60 15.79 24.95 -6.11
C ALA A 60 15.27 23.50 -5.99
N ILE A 61 15.96 22.59 -6.66
CA ILE A 61 15.73 21.15 -6.48
C ILE A 61 16.41 20.74 -5.18
N ASP A 62 15.67 20.11 -4.27
CA ASP A 62 16.20 19.59 -3.02
C ASP A 62 16.14 18.05 -2.95
N GLY A 63 16.77 17.49 -1.94
CA GLY A 63 16.79 16.04 -1.74
C GLY A 63 15.41 15.43 -1.48
N PHE A 64 14.50 16.19 -0.87
CA PHE A 64 13.13 15.75 -0.62
C PHE A 64 12.34 15.61 -1.93
N PHE A 65 12.43 16.58 -2.81
CA PHE A 65 11.82 16.54 -4.13
C PHE A 65 12.35 15.36 -4.98
N MET A 66 13.68 15.12 -4.92
CA MET A 66 14.30 13.98 -5.59
C MET A 66 13.82 12.64 -5.05
N GLU A 67 13.65 12.55 -3.73
CA GLU A 67 13.10 11.34 -3.08
C GLU A 67 11.64 11.11 -3.46
N GLN A 68 10.83 12.16 -3.55
CA GLN A 68 9.46 12.06 -4.08
C GLN A 68 9.43 11.54 -5.52
N LEU A 69 10.22 12.14 -6.41
CA LEU A 69 10.31 11.70 -7.80
C LEU A 69 10.78 10.24 -7.93
N TYR A 70 11.70 9.82 -7.06
CA TYR A 70 12.13 8.43 -7.01
C TYR A 70 10.99 7.50 -6.61
N LYS A 71 10.23 7.85 -5.57
CA LYS A 71 9.07 7.08 -5.10
C LYS A 71 7.96 7.03 -6.15
N ASP A 72 7.66 8.15 -6.79
CA ASP A 72 6.53 8.28 -7.71
C ASP A 72 6.82 7.68 -9.10
N HIS A 73 8.08 7.66 -9.53
CA HIS A 73 8.41 7.32 -10.92
C HIS A 73 9.41 6.18 -11.12
N LEU A 74 10.19 5.83 -10.08
CA LEU A 74 11.24 4.82 -10.21
C LEU A 74 11.02 3.57 -9.36
N LEU A 75 10.33 3.68 -8.23
CA LEU A 75 9.88 2.51 -7.51
C LEU A 75 8.83 1.77 -8.35
N GLU A 76 8.94 0.46 -8.42
CA GLU A 76 8.02 -0.41 -9.18
C GLU A 76 6.54 -0.25 -8.79
N GLN A 77 6.28 0.30 -7.61
CA GLN A 77 4.94 0.62 -7.11
C GLN A 77 4.14 1.60 -7.99
N SER A 78 4.81 2.47 -8.79
CA SER A 78 4.09 3.37 -9.71
C SER A 78 3.55 2.65 -10.94
N GLN A 79 4.29 1.69 -11.48
CA GLN A 79 3.84 0.90 -12.63
C GLN A 79 2.64 0.03 -12.26
N PHE A 80 2.73 -0.63 -11.10
CA PHE A 80 1.65 -1.48 -10.61
C PHE A 80 0.34 -0.70 -10.37
N ARG A 81 0.42 0.52 -9.82
CA ARG A 81 -0.76 1.39 -9.65
C ARG A 81 -1.38 1.79 -10.99
N ASP A 82 -0.54 2.09 -11.98
CA ASP A 82 -0.97 2.48 -13.32
C ASP A 82 -1.59 1.27 -14.06
N ASP A 83 -1.08 0.07 -13.86
CA ASP A 83 -1.63 -1.18 -14.39
C ASP A 83 -3.03 -1.45 -13.79
N ILE A 84 -3.19 -1.36 -12.47
CA ILE A 84 -4.50 -1.51 -11.79
C ILE A 84 -5.52 -0.47 -12.28
N ILE A 85 -5.12 0.80 -12.42
CA ILE A 85 -6.02 1.86 -12.91
C ILE A 85 -6.44 1.54 -14.35
N THR A 86 -5.55 1.00 -15.16
CA THR A 86 -5.82 0.59 -16.53
C THR A 86 -6.82 -0.56 -16.56
N ASP A 87 -6.60 -1.60 -15.74
CA ASP A 87 -7.47 -2.77 -15.64
C ASP A 87 -8.87 -2.39 -15.14
N LEU A 88 -8.96 -1.53 -14.12
CA LEU A 88 -10.24 -0.98 -13.65
C LEU A 88 -10.96 -0.19 -14.74
N SER A 89 -10.24 0.65 -15.48
CA SER A 89 -10.81 1.43 -16.59
C SER A 89 -11.35 0.53 -17.69
N GLN A 90 -10.66 -0.55 -18.01
CA GLN A 90 -11.12 -1.54 -18.97
C GLN A 90 -12.38 -2.26 -18.49
N LEU A 91 -12.43 -2.68 -17.22
CA LEU A 91 -13.61 -3.31 -16.62
C LEU A 91 -14.83 -2.39 -16.64
N PHE A 92 -14.65 -1.11 -16.30
CA PHE A 92 -15.74 -0.12 -16.38
C PHE A 92 -16.25 0.08 -17.81
N THR A 93 -15.35 0.14 -18.78
CA THR A 93 -15.71 0.27 -20.19
C THR A 93 -16.50 -0.96 -20.66
N GLN A 94 -16.04 -2.17 -20.34
CA GLN A 94 -16.75 -3.41 -20.67
C GLN A 94 -18.13 -3.47 -20.03
N LEU A 95 -18.26 -3.10 -18.75
CA LEU A 95 -19.55 -3.05 -18.06
C LEU A 95 -20.50 -2.04 -18.71
N HIS A 96 -20.00 -0.87 -19.08
CA HIS A 96 -20.79 0.16 -19.77
C HIS A 96 -21.32 -0.36 -21.11
N ASP A 97 -20.45 -0.94 -21.93
CA ASP A 97 -20.81 -1.51 -23.24
C ASP A 97 -21.83 -2.63 -23.11
N ASN A 98 -21.63 -3.53 -22.13
CA ASN A 98 -22.56 -4.60 -21.85
C ASN A 98 -23.95 -4.09 -21.43
N CYS A 99 -24.01 -3.07 -20.58
CA CYS A 99 -25.26 -2.42 -20.19
C CYS A 99 -25.96 -1.76 -21.39
N GLN A 100 -25.21 -1.03 -22.21
CA GLN A 100 -25.74 -0.36 -23.39
C GLN A 100 -26.30 -1.40 -24.40
N GLN A 101 -25.57 -2.47 -24.65
CA GLN A 101 -25.99 -3.54 -25.54
C GLN A 101 -27.27 -4.25 -25.03
N SER A 102 -27.34 -4.50 -23.71
CA SER A 102 -28.54 -5.08 -23.07
C SER A 102 -29.75 -4.17 -23.20
N THR A 103 -29.57 -2.86 -22.95
CA THR A 103 -30.64 -1.88 -23.06
C THR A 103 -31.16 -1.79 -24.49
N SER A 104 -30.27 -1.70 -25.48
CA SER A 104 -30.63 -1.68 -26.89
C SER A 104 -31.35 -2.97 -27.33
N GLY A 105 -30.88 -4.12 -26.86
CA GLY A 105 -31.52 -5.40 -27.14
C GLY A 105 -32.93 -5.52 -26.54
N ALA A 106 -33.12 -5.03 -25.31
CA ALA A 106 -34.41 -4.99 -24.66
C ALA A 106 -35.38 -4.03 -25.39
N GLN A 107 -34.90 -2.86 -25.79
CA GLN A 107 -35.70 -1.88 -26.53
C GLN A 107 -36.14 -2.43 -27.87
N HIS A 108 -35.24 -3.05 -28.62
CA HIS A 108 -35.60 -3.69 -29.89
C HIS A 108 -36.61 -4.81 -29.70
N PHE A 109 -36.47 -5.62 -28.64
CA PHE A 109 -37.47 -6.67 -28.34
C PHE A 109 -38.83 -6.08 -28.01
N ILE A 110 -38.92 -5.00 -27.24
CA ILE A 110 -40.15 -4.30 -26.92
C ILE A 110 -40.82 -3.74 -28.23
N GLU A 111 -40.07 -3.13 -29.11
CA GLU A 111 -40.55 -2.65 -30.40
C GLU A 111 -41.14 -3.77 -31.25
N GLN A 112 -40.49 -4.96 -31.27
CA GLN A 112 -41.01 -6.13 -31.96
C GLN A 112 -42.31 -6.65 -31.32
N LEU A 113 -42.48 -6.55 -30.00
CA LEU A 113 -43.72 -6.89 -29.32
C LEU A 113 -44.84 -5.90 -29.73
N ASP A 114 -44.58 -4.60 -29.64
CA ASP A 114 -45.55 -3.53 -29.93
C ASP A 114 -46.07 -3.61 -31.37
N VAL A 115 -45.21 -3.92 -32.33
CA VAL A 115 -45.56 -4.04 -33.76
C VAL A 115 -46.36 -5.31 -34.04
N ASN A 116 -46.07 -6.44 -33.39
CA ASN A 116 -46.64 -7.75 -33.74
C ASN A 116 -47.82 -8.17 -32.85
N ILE A 117 -47.96 -7.64 -31.63
CA ILE A 117 -49.13 -7.94 -30.75
C ILE A 117 -50.46 -7.60 -31.38
N PRO A 118 -50.68 -6.41 -32.04
CA PRO A 118 -51.95 -6.12 -32.69
C PRO A 118 -52.33 -7.13 -33.79
N ALA A 119 -51.32 -7.66 -34.52
CA ALA A 119 -51.56 -8.65 -35.57
C ALA A 119 -52.03 -9.99 -35.03
N LEU A 120 -51.80 -10.32 -33.73
CA LEU A 120 -52.32 -11.50 -33.07
C LEU A 120 -53.85 -11.43 -32.86
N MET A 121 -54.41 -10.24 -32.82
CA MET A 121 -55.86 -10.01 -32.69
C MET A 121 -56.59 -9.99 -34.04
N SER A 122 -55.88 -10.21 -35.16
CA SER A 122 -56.47 -10.28 -36.48
C SER A 122 -57.31 -11.55 -36.66
N HIS A 123 -58.44 -11.42 -37.36
CA HIS A 123 -59.28 -12.57 -37.71
C HIS A 123 -58.67 -13.43 -38.84
N LYS A 124 -57.59 -13.00 -39.46
CA LYS A 124 -56.92 -13.76 -40.54
C LYS A 124 -55.84 -14.68 -39.99
N LYS A 125 -56.07 -15.97 -40.09
CA LYS A 125 -55.22 -17.05 -39.59
C LYS A 125 -53.75 -16.96 -40.12
N SER A 126 -53.55 -16.43 -41.34
CA SER A 126 -52.24 -16.22 -41.96
C SER A 126 -51.46 -15.12 -41.28
N GLU A 127 -52.06 -14.00 -40.91
CA GLU A 127 -51.46 -12.86 -40.23
C GLU A 127 -51.01 -13.23 -38.82
N VAL A 128 -51.86 -13.94 -38.08
CA VAL A 128 -51.58 -14.49 -36.76
C VAL A 128 -50.36 -15.43 -36.78
N LYS A 129 -50.30 -16.33 -37.77
CA LYS A 129 -49.18 -17.29 -37.90
C LYS A 129 -47.85 -16.56 -38.15
N ILE A 130 -47.84 -15.54 -38.99
CA ILE A 130 -46.69 -14.72 -39.30
C ILE A 130 -46.23 -13.94 -38.04
N ALA A 131 -47.15 -13.32 -37.29
CA ALA A 131 -46.86 -12.59 -36.07
C ALA A 131 -46.23 -13.50 -35.01
N ILE A 132 -46.79 -14.71 -34.80
CA ILE A 132 -46.22 -15.69 -33.88
C ILE A 132 -44.79 -16.07 -34.28
N ALA A 133 -44.52 -16.33 -35.55
CA ALA A 133 -43.19 -16.69 -36.02
C ALA A 133 -42.15 -15.54 -35.79
N LYS A 134 -42.57 -14.31 -36.02
CA LYS A 134 -41.74 -13.10 -35.77
C LYS A 134 -41.42 -12.92 -34.28
N LEU A 135 -42.47 -13.04 -33.42
CA LEU A 135 -42.30 -12.92 -31.97
C LEU A 135 -41.43 -14.04 -31.42
N HIS A 136 -41.60 -15.27 -31.90
CA HIS A 136 -40.75 -16.38 -31.49
C HIS A 136 -39.29 -16.14 -31.86
N ARG A 137 -39.02 -15.62 -33.06
CA ARG A 137 -37.66 -15.27 -33.50
C ARG A 137 -37.08 -14.15 -32.66
N ALA A 138 -37.80 -13.05 -32.40
CA ALA A 138 -37.39 -11.95 -31.56
C ALA A 138 -37.08 -12.41 -30.12
N SER A 139 -37.93 -13.22 -29.53
CA SER A 139 -37.75 -13.84 -28.21
C SER A 139 -36.47 -14.69 -28.14
N SER A 140 -36.23 -15.52 -29.19
CA SER A 140 -35.04 -16.35 -29.25
C SER A 140 -33.74 -15.53 -29.32
N VAL A 141 -33.74 -14.47 -30.12
CA VAL A 141 -32.58 -13.52 -30.21
C VAL A 141 -32.34 -12.85 -28.87
N PHE A 142 -33.39 -12.30 -28.25
CA PHE A 142 -33.31 -11.64 -26.97
C PHE A 142 -32.82 -12.57 -25.87
N LYS A 143 -33.33 -13.79 -25.80
CA LYS A 143 -32.87 -14.83 -24.85
C LYS A 143 -31.38 -15.10 -25.02
N LYS A 144 -30.89 -15.23 -26.25
CA LYS A 144 -29.46 -15.47 -26.50
C LYS A 144 -28.60 -14.28 -26.04
N GLN A 145 -29.06 -13.04 -26.29
CA GLN A 145 -28.37 -11.84 -25.82
C GLN A 145 -28.31 -11.78 -24.28
N GLN A 146 -29.40 -12.09 -23.59
CA GLN A 146 -29.43 -12.15 -22.12
C GLN A 146 -28.50 -13.24 -21.55
N GLN A 147 -28.45 -14.40 -22.20
CA GLN A 147 -27.51 -15.46 -21.78
C GLN A 147 -26.04 -15.02 -21.95
N GLN A 148 -25.71 -14.29 -23.02
CA GLN A 148 -24.37 -13.73 -23.24
C GLN A 148 -24.04 -12.68 -22.18
N LEU A 149 -24.99 -11.78 -21.85
CA LEU A 149 -24.81 -10.79 -20.81
C LEU A 149 -24.52 -11.44 -19.44
N VAL A 150 -25.28 -12.45 -19.06
CA VAL A 150 -25.05 -13.18 -17.80
C VAL A 150 -23.65 -13.77 -17.77
N ALA A 151 -23.18 -14.39 -18.85
CA ALA A 151 -21.84 -14.96 -18.93
C ALA A 151 -20.75 -13.86 -18.81
N GLN A 152 -20.95 -12.72 -19.47
CA GLN A 152 -20.03 -11.58 -19.41
C GLN A 152 -19.97 -10.98 -18.00
N LEU A 153 -21.11 -10.82 -17.31
CA LEU A 153 -21.17 -10.34 -15.94
C LEU A 153 -20.47 -11.29 -14.95
N GLN A 154 -20.65 -12.62 -15.13
CA GLN A 154 -19.92 -13.61 -14.33
C GLN A 154 -18.41 -13.50 -14.54
N GLN A 155 -17.95 -13.34 -15.77
CA GLN A 155 -16.54 -13.16 -16.10
C GLN A 155 -15.98 -11.87 -15.46
N SER A 156 -16.71 -10.76 -15.56
CA SER A 156 -16.33 -9.50 -14.94
C SER A 156 -16.24 -9.58 -13.42
N GLN A 157 -17.17 -10.35 -12.79
CA GLN A 157 -17.15 -10.57 -11.34
C GLN A 157 -15.90 -11.35 -10.89
N ILE A 158 -15.48 -12.36 -11.67
CA ILE A 158 -14.24 -13.11 -11.38
C ILE A 158 -13.01 -12.20 -11.50
N GLN A 159 -12.97 -11.35 -12.55
CA GLN A 159 -11.87 -10.40 -12.74
C GLN A 159 -11.79 -9.35 -11.61
N THR A 160 -12.94 -8.80 -11.21
CA THR A 160 -13.02 -7.86 -10.08
C THR A 160 -12.47 -8.47 -8.81
N LYS A 161 -12.86 -9.70 -8.49
CA LYS A 161 -12.37 -10.38 -7.29
C LYS A 161 -10.87 -10.66 -7.35
N ALA A 162 -10.34 -11.07 -8.50
CA ALA A 162 -8.90 -11.26 -8.67
C ALA A 162 -8.12 -9.95 -8.45
N LEU A 163 -8.65 -8.83 -8.94
CA LEU A 163 -8.05 -7.50 -8.76
C LEU A 163 -8.12 -7.02 -7.30
N GLU A 164 -9.22 -7.31 -6.59
CA GLU A 164 -9.34 -7.05 -5.15
C GLU A 164 -8.29 -7.82 -4.33
N ASP A 165 -8.11 -9.11 -4.63
CA ASP A 165 -7.11 -9.96 -3.97
C ASP A 165 -5.68 -9.46 -4.25
N GLU A 166 -5.42 -8.97 -5.45
CA GLU A 166 -4.12 -8.40 -5.82
C GLU A 166 -3.86 -7.05 -5.14
N LEU A 167 -4.87 -6.19 -5.07
CA LEU A 167 -4.83 -4.92 -4.33
C LEU A 167 -4.55 -5.14 -2.84
N GLU A 168 -5.17 -6.15 -2.23
CA GLU A 168 -4.94 -6.44 -0.81
C GLU A 168 -3.51 -6.94 -0.57
N LYS A 169 -2.95 -7.80 -1.45
CA LYS A 169 -1.54 -8.22 -1.37
C LYS A 169 -0.59 -7.03 -1.43
N VAL A 170 -0.80 -6.14 -2.39
CA VAL A 170 0.03 -4.93 -2.54
C VAL A 170 -0.13 -4.01 -1.34
N ARG A 171 -1.32 -3.86 -0.81
CA ARG A 171 -1.57 -3.09 0.41
C ARG A 171 -0.77 -3.66 1.59
N GLN A 172 -0.74 -4.98 1.74
CA GLN A 172 0.08 -5.64 2.75
C GLN A 172 1.56 -5.37 2.55
N GLU A 173 2.09 -5.51 1.33
CA GLU A 173 3.49 -5.22 1.01
C GLU A 173 3.88 -3.75 1.25
N ILE A 174 2.94 -2.81 1.02
CA ILE A 174 3.20 -1.37 1.20
C ILE A 174 3.16 -0.93 2.67
N TYR A 175 2.31 -1.54 3.48
CA TYR A 175 2.01 -1.06 4.83
C TYR A 175 2.47 -1.98 5.96
N LEU A 176 2.82 -3.23 5.66
CA LEU A 176 3.34 -4.16 6.66
C LEU A 176 4.86 -4.35 6.53
N ASP A 177 5.47 -4.69 7.66
CA ASP A 177 6.85 -5.13 7.71
C ASP A 177 6.93 -6.65 7.38
N PRO A 178 7.75 -7.06 6.40
CA PRO A 178 7.75 -8.45 5.92
C PRO A 178 8.28 -9.46 6.94
N VAL A 179 9.06 -9.03 7.93
CA VAL A 179 9.63 -9.92 8.97
C VAL A 179 8.66 -10.15 10.11
N THR A 180 7.99 -9.09 10.55
CA THR A 180 7.18 -9.12 11.77
C THR A 180 5.68 -9.17 11.50
N GLY A 181 5.24 -8.76 10.32
CA GLY A 181 3.82 -8.60 9.96
C GLY A 181 3.14 -7.41 10.64
N LEU A 182 3.87 -6.60 11.42
CA LEU A 182 3.36 -5.35 11.97
C LEU A 182 3.30 -4.26 10.91
N TYR A 183 2.62 -3.17 11.20
CA TYR A 183 2.66 -1.99 10.36
C TYR A 183 4.08 -1.43 10.24
N ASN A 184 4.39 -0.85 9.10
CA ASN A 184 5.66 -0.14 8.88
C ASN A 184 5.51 1.37 9.12
N ARG A 185 6.60 2.13 9.01
CA ARG A 185 6.61 3.59 9.20
C ARG A 185 5.64 4.33 8.27
N LYS A 186 5.43 3.84 7.05
CA LYS A 186 4.53 4.45 6.08
C LYS A 186 3.07 4.33 6.53
N ALA A 187 2.69 3.16 7.02
CA ALA A 187 1.38 2.96 7.64
C ALA A 187 1.19 3.85 8.86
N MET A 188 2.21 3.94 9.73
CA MET A 188 2.18 4.81 10.91
C MET A 188 1.83 6.26 10.55
N SER A 189 2.56 6.84 9.59
CA SER A 189 2.31 8.23 9.17
C SER A 189 0.89 8.40 8.65
N LYS A 190 0.40 7.48 7.82
CA LYS A 190 -0.95 7.54 7.26
C LYS A 190 -2.05 7.45 8.32
N HIS A 191 -1.90 6.54 9.29
CA HIS A 191 -2.88 6.39 10.37
C HIS A 191 -2.95 7.65 11.24
N VAL A 192 -1.80 8.21 11.62
CA VAL A 192 -1.76 9.44 12.42
C VAL A 192 -2.34 10.63 11.64
N GLU A 193 -2.02 10.78 10.36
CA GLU A 193 -2.65 11.80 9.50
C GLU A 193 -4.18 11.65 9.47
N THR A 194 -4.69 10.42 9.36
CA THR A 194 -6.14 10.15 9.38
C THR A 194 -6.75 10.53 10.73
N TRP A 195 -6.18 10.08 11.84
CA TRP A 195 -6.68 10.38 13.18
C TRP A 195 -6.72 11.87 13.48
N LEU A 196 -5.66 12.60 13.11
CA LEU A 196 -5.60 14.06 13.32
C LEU A 196 -6.45 14.84 12.30
N SER A 197 -6.82 14.26 11.17
CA SER A 197 -7.75 14.87 10.23
C SER A 197 -9.21 14.70 10.67
N GLU A 198 -9.53 13.62 11.37
CA GLU A 198 -10.84 13.37 11.96
C GLU A 198 -11.07 14.23 13.22
N ASP A 199 -10.06 14.32 14.07
CA ASP A 199 -10.05 15.15 15.27
C ASP A 199 -8.64 15.75 15.47
N GLY A 200 -8.50 17.04 15.22
CA GLY A 200 -7.23 17.74 15.29
C GLY A 200 -6.67 17.91 16.70
N GLU A 201 -7.48 17.65 17.75
CA GLU A 201 -7.08 17.71 19.16
C GLU A 201 -6.99 16.30 19.79
N ARG A 202 -7.09 15.26 18.99
CA ARG A 202 -7.05 13.88 19.47
C ARG A 202 -5.76 13.58 20.22
N GLY A 203 -5.87 13.12 21.46
CA GLY A 203 -4.75 12.62 22.25
C GLY A 203 -4.18 11.32 21.62
N ILE A 204 -2.89 11.24 21.47
CA ILE A 204 -2.21 10.02 21.00
C ILE A 204 -1.02 9.77 21.92
N ALA A 205 -1.01 8.65 22.63
CA ALA A 205 0.18 8.20 23.34
C ALA A 205 1.06 7.30 22.44
N ALA A 206 2.38 7.37 22.64
CA ALA A 206 3.34 6.49 21.97
C ALA A 206 4.14 5.71 23.01
N ILE A 207 4.36 4.43 22.71
CA ILE A 207 5.33 3.58 23.40
C ILE A 207 6.42 3.26 22.37
N VAL A 208 7.65 3.75 22.57
CA VAL A 208 8.83 3.33 21.80
C VAL A 208 9.50 2.20 22.55
N ILE A 209 9.77 1.13 21.83
CA ILE A 209 10.32 -0.13 22.35
C ILE A 209 11.58 -0.46 21.55
N ASN A 210 12.70 -0.69 22.22
CA ASN A 210 13.94 -1.17 21.61
C ASN A 210 14.29 -2.55 22.15
N VAL A 211 14.82 -3.43 21.28
CA VAL A 211 15.31 -4.76 21.70
C VAL A 211 16.77 -4.64 22.11
N ASP A 212 17.03 -4.85 23.40
CA ASP A 212 18.35 -4.66 23.98
C ASP A 212 19.38 -5.62 23.37
N HIS A 213 20.57 -5.09 23.03
CA HIS A 213 21.70 -5.86 22.49
C HIS A 213 21.43 -6.69 21.22
N PHE A 214 20.39 -6.30 20.43
CA PHE A 214 19.98 -7.07 19.25
C PHE A 214 21.09 -7.18 18.18
N ALA A 215 21.88 -6.14 17.97
CA ALA A 215 23.01 -6.17 17.02
C ALA A 215 24.04 -7.25 17.39
N GLN A 216 24.44 -7.32 18.66
CA GLN A 216 25.37 -8.34 19.17
C GLN A 216 24.77 -9.75 19.09
N PHE A 217 23.47 -9.86 19.28
CA PHE A 217 22.76 -11.13 19.11
C PHE A 217 22.83 -11.59 17.64
N ASN A 218 22.58 -10.70 16.68
CA ASN A 218 22.66 -11.02 15.26
C ASN A 218 24.06 -11.38 14.79
N GLU A 219 25.10 -10.73 15.30
CA GLU A 219 26.49 -11.07 15.00
C GLU A 219 26.82 -12.50 15.49
N ARG A 220 26.25 -12.91 16.61
CA ARG A 220 26.55 -14.21 17.22
C ARG A 220 25.75 -15.37 16.64
N PHE A 221 24.45 -15.14 16.33
CA PHE A 221 23.51 -16.21 15.98
C PHE A 221 23.01 -16.11 14.51
N GLY A 222 23.31 -15.02 13.82
CA GLY A 222 22.90 -14.77 12.43
C GLY A 222 21.54 -14.12 12.30
N GLY A 223 21.35 -13.35 11.21
CA GLY A 223 20.16 -12.53 10.97
C GLY A 223 18.85 -13.33 10.89
N LEU A 224 18.87 -14.55 10.32
CA LEU A 224 17.66 -15.38 10.23
C LEU A 224 17.08 -15.75 11.60
N ILE A 225 17.96 -16.00 12.60
CA ILE A 225 17.52 -16.28 13.97
C ILE A 225 17.01 -15.00 14.63
N GLY A 226 17.68 -13.86 14.37
CA GLY A 226 17.22 -12.56 14.82
C GLY A 226 15.85 -12.20 14.28
N ASP A 227 15.60 -12.42 13.00
CA ASP A 227 14.27 -12.17 12.38
C ASP A 227 13.18 -13.03 13.04
N ALA A 228 13.46 -14.30 13.34
CA ALA A 228 12.50 -15.16 14.04
C ALA A 228 12.21 -14.67 15.49
N ILE A 229 13.22 -14.10 16.17
CA ILE A 229 13.05 -13.48 17.48
C ILE A 229 12.20 -12.22 17.37
N LEU A 230 12.52 -11.33 16.43
CA LEU A 230 11.74 -10.11 16.20
C LEU A 230 10.28 -10.42 15.88
N ALA A 231 10.01 -11.41 15.02
CA ALA A 231 8.65 -11.84 14.71
C ALA A 231 7.90 -12.34 15.97
N LYS A 232 8.60 -13.01 16.89
CA LYS A 232 8.00 -13.51 18.13
C LYS A 232 7.74 -12.38 19.13
N ILE A 233 8.66 -11.42 19.24
CA ILE A 233 8.49 -10.21 20.06
C ILE A 233 7.34 -9.38 19.50
N ALA A 234 7.29 -9.16 18.19
CA ALA A 234 6.22 -8.42 17.50
C ALA A 234 4.84 -8.99 17.78
N LYS A 235 4.67 -10.31 17.67
CA LYS A 235 3.41 -11.00 18.04
C LYS A 235 3.03 -10.75 19.49
N LYS A 236 4.03 -10.73 20.38
CA LYS A 236 3.78 -10.47 21.79
C LYS A 236 3.38 -9.02 22.04
N VAL A 237 4.06 -8.06 21.42
CA VAL A 237 3.70 -6.63 21.46
C VAL A 237 2.27 -6.43 20.96
N ALA A 238 1.94 -6.95 19.78
CA ALA A 238 0.61 -6.84 19.19
C ALA A 238 -0.48 -7.41 20.13
N SER A 239 -0.20 -8.53 20.82
CA SER A 239 -1.17 -9.16 21.72
C SER A 239 -1.57 -8.34 22.96
N TYR A 240 -0.90 -7.24 23.26
CA TYR A 240 -1.25 -6.32 24.34
C TYR A 240 -2.01 -5.08 23.90
N VAL A 241 -2.13 -4.88 22.59
CA VAL A 241 -2.68 -3.64 22.02
C VAL A 241 -4.00 -3.89 21.32
N ASP A 242 -4.22 -5.11 20.81
CA ASP A 242 -5.39 -5.53 20.03
C ASP A 242 -5.81 -4.46 18.99
N ASP A 243 -7.11 -4.24 18.82
CA ASP A 243 -7.66 -3.25 17.88
C ASP A 243 -7.58 -1.79 18.42
N SER A 244 -7.14 -1.61 19.67
CA SER A 244 -7.13 -0.29 20.34
C SER A 244 -5.87 0.53 20.02
N GLY A 245 -4.89 -0.03 19.34
CA GLY A 245 -3.66 0.66 19.01
C GLY A 245 -2.99 0.18 17.72
N LEU A 246 -1.95 0.90 17.29
CA LEU A 246 -1.22 0.64 16.08
C LEU A 246 0.20 0.16 16.40
N PRO A 247 0.47 -1.16 16.40
CA PRO A 247 1.81 -1.68 16.56
C PRO A 247 2.60 -1.58 15.26
N VAL A 248 3.75 -0.92 15.31
CA VAL A 248 4.59 -0.58 14.16
C VAL A 248 6.00 -1.09 14.35
N ARG A 249 6.63 -1.63 13.32
CA ARG A 249 8.08 -1.80 13.25
C ARG A 249 8.70 -0.58 12.57
N SER A 250 9.45 0.24 13.33
CA SER A 250 10.00 1.50 12.83
C SER A 250 11.44 1.41 12.35
N ALA A 251 12.23 0.48 12.90
CA ALA A 251 13.62 0.23 12.52
C ALA A 251 13.99 -1.25 12.76
N ASN A 252 15.27 -1.59 12.59
CA ASN A 252 15.75 -2.97 12.67
C ASN A 252 15.35 -3.70 13.96
N ASP A 253 15.46 -3.03 15.09
CA ASP A 253 15.24 -3.52 16.44
C ASP A 253 14.28 -2.64 17.27
N GLU A 254 13.61 -1.69 16.60
CA GLU A 254 12.72 -0.74 17.23
C GLU A 254 11.26 -0.98 16.81
N PHE A 255 10.38 -1.03 17.81
CA PHE A 255 8.93 -1.03 17.63
C PHE A 255 8.33 0.25 18.22
N ILE A 256 7.24 0.69 17.66
CA ILE A 256 6.43 1.80 18.16
C ILE A 256 4.99 1.31 18.29
N VAL A 257 4.37 1.59 19.40
CA VAL A 257 2.92 1.39 19.58
C VAL A 257 2.29 2.76 19.73
N LEU A 258 1.35 3.11 18.85
CA LEU A 258 0.55 4.32 18.95
C LEU A 258 -0.83 3.97 19.49
N LEU A 259 -1.28 4.73 20.48
CA LEU A 259 -2.52 4.51 21.21
C LEU A 259 -3.37 5.79 21.13
N PRO A 260 -4.39 5.83 20.24
CA PRO A 260 -5.30 6.95 20.18
C PRO A 260 -6.19 6.96 21.44
N ASP A 261 -6.51 8.16 21.92
CA ASP A 261 -7.41 8.40 23.07
C ASP A 261 -6.92 7.75 24.39
N VAL A 262 -5.60 7.59 24.53
CA VAL A 262 -4.94 7.02 25.72
C VAL A 262 -3.97 8.05 26.28
N ASP A 263 -4.01 8.24 27.61
CA ASP A 263 -3.08 9.09 28.33
C ASP A 263 -1.72 8.41 28.61
N ASN A 264 -0.76 9.18 29.09
CA ASN A 264 0.60 8.67 29.33
C ASN A 264 0.64 7.64 30.47
N ASP A 265 -0.21 7.74 31.47
CA ASP A 265 -0.21 6.82 32.62
C ASP A 265 -0.65 5.41 32.19
N LEU A 266 -1.69 5.31 31.39
CA LEU A 266 -2.15 4.04 30.82
C LEU A 266 -1.13 3.49 29.80
N ALA A 267 -0.48 4.36 29.02
CA ALA A 267 0.60 3.95 28.12
C ALA A 267 1.80 3.36 28.88
N ASP A 268 2.17 3.92 30.03
CA ASP A 268 3.21 3.38 30.91
C ASP A 268 2.82 1.99 31.46
N GLU A 269 1.56 1.79 31.88
CA GLU A 269 1.07 0.46 32.30
C GLU A 269 1.15 -0.57 31.16
N ILE A 270 0.75 -0.19 29.96
CA ILE A 270 0.81 -1.08 28.79
C ILE A 270 2.29 -1.41 28.46
N ALA A 271 3.17 -0.42 28.49
CA ALA A 271 4.61 -0.62 28.26
C ALA A 271 5.21 -1.62 29.27
N GLU A 272 4.85 -1.50 30.55
CA GLU A 272 5.33 -2.44 31.57
C GLU A 272 4.79 -3.86 31.37
N LYS A 273 3.51 -4.01 30.99
CA LYS A 273 2.92 -5.31 30.64
C LYS A 273 3.61 -5.94 29.42
N ILE A 274 3.89 -5.15 28.38
CA ILE A 274 4.64 -5.60 27.20
C ILE A 274 6.03 -6.11 27.63
N LYS A 275 6.76 -5.34 28.43
CA LYS A 275 8.09 -5.68 28.92
C LYS A 275 8.08 -7.00 29.70
N GLN A 276 7.20 -7.13 30.67
CA GLN A 276 7.03 -8.38 31.45
C GLN A 276 6.64 -9.56 30.55
N GLY A 277 5.87 -9.31 29.51
CA GLY A 277 5.47 -10.32 28.55
C GLY A 277 6.61 -10.80 27.67
N VAL A 278 7.49 -9.89 27.23
CA VAL A 278 8.67 -10.22 26.43
C VAL A 278 9.71 -10.96 27.28
N ASP A 279 9.94 -10.54 28.51
CA ASP A 279 10.88 -11.20 29.46
C ASP A 279 10.51 -12.67 29.74
N LYS A 280 9.23 -13.02 29.63
CA LYS A 280 8.75 -14.40 29.80
C LYS A 280 8.93 -15.27 28.55
N ILE A 281 9.28 -14.69 27.40
CA ILE A 281 9.47 -15.46 26.16
C ILE A 281 10.71 -16.32 26.29
N ARG A 282 10.55 -17.59 25.97
CA ARG A 282 11.67 -18.52 25.84
C ARG A 282 11.95 -18.80 24.38
N PHE A 283 13.18 -18.57 23.97
CA PHE A 283 13.62 -18.83 22.61
C PHE A 283 14.41 -20.15 22.58
N VAL A 284 14.03 -21.04 21.66
CA VAL A 284 14.70 -22.33 21.42
C VAL A 284 14.97 -22.42 19.92
N SER A 285 16.19 -22.74 19.54
CA SER A 285 16.54 -22.97 18.13
C SER A 285 15.86 -24.24 17.64
N VAL A 286 15.10 -24.14 16.57
CA VAL A 286 14.39 -25.28 15.96
C VAL A 286 15.37 -26.27 15.36
N GLN A 287 16.55 -25.82 14.89
CA GLN A 287 17.55 -26.68 14.26
C GLN A 287 18.41 -27.47 15.27
N SER A 288 18.75 -26.86 16.39
CA SER A 288 19.70 -27.46 17.35
C SER A 288 19.05 -27.84 18.68
N GLY A 289 17.79 -27.44 18.94
CA GLY A 289 17.15 -27.64 20.25
C GLY A 289 17.76 -26.82 21.39
N VAL A 290 18.78 -26.01 21.11
CA VAL A 290 19.53 -25.23 22.11
C VAL A 290 18.70 -24.03 22.53
N ARG A 291 18.67 -23.73 23.83
CA ARG A 291 18.08 -22.52 24.37
C ARG A 291 18.93 -21.32 23.99
N LEU A 292 18.29 -20.32 23.37
CA LEU A 292 18.90 -19.04 23.06
C LEU A 292 18.86 -18.12 24.30
N PRO A 293 19.74 -17.12 24.36
CA PRO A 293 19.71 -16.11 25.41
C PRO A 293 18.33 -15.45 25.52
N LYS A 294 17.97 -14.99 26.70
CA LYS A 294 16.79 -14.14 26.90
C LYS A 294 17.06 -12.80 26.23
N MET A 295 16.01 -12.27 25.62
CA MET A 295 16.02 -10.91 25.09
C MET A 295 15.21 -10.04 26.05
N SER A 296 15.74 -8.87 26.38
CA SER A 296 15.05 -7.82 27.11
C SER A 296 14.70 -6.67 26.16
N ILE A 297 13.80 -5.82 26.60
CA ILE A 297 13.40 -4.62 25.88
C ILE A 297 13.45 -3.40 26.79
N SER A 298 13.82 -2.26 26.20
CA SER A 298 13.72 -0.95 26.82
C SER A 298 12.53 -0.22 26.23
N CYS A 299 11.77 0.51 27.09
CA CYS A 299 10.56 1.21 26.70
C CYS A 299 10.59 2.66 27.16
N GLY A 300 10.09 3.56 26.32
CA GLY A 300 9.80 4.95 26.65
C GLY A 300 8.39 5.32 26.18
N THR A 301 7.72 6.16 26.94
CA THR A 301 6.34 6.57 26.69
C THR A 301 6.24 8.09 26.70
N SER A 302 5.38 8.63 25.88
CA SER A 302 4.96 10.03 25.93
C SER A 302 3.64 10.22 25.18
N GLU A 303 2.97 11.34 25.42
CA GLU A 303 1.77 11.75 24.71
C GLU A 303 2.09 12.88 23.73
N ILE A 304 1.40 12.92 22.59
CA ILE A 304 1.57 13.95 21.56
C ILE A 304 1.21 15.33 22.11
N GLN A 305 2.01 16.35 21.79
CA GLN A 305 1.70 17.72 22.17
C GLN A 305 0.93 18.42 21.05
N TYR A 306 0.17 19.45 21.41
CA TYR A 306 -0.61 20.23 20.44
C TYR A 306 0.24 20.72 19.28
N LYS A 307 -0.17 20.36 18.05
CA LYS A 307 0.57 20.67 16.79
C LYS A 307 2.00 20.12 16.70
N GLU A 308 2.36 19.14 17.54
CA GLU A 308 3.68 18.51 17.45
C GLU A 308 3.73 17.60 16.19
N PRO A 309 4.75 17.78 15.30
CA PRO A 309 4.94 16.87 14.19
C PRO A 309 5.26 15.45 14.66
N LEU A 310 4.71 14.42 13.98
CA LEU A 310 4.91 13.01 14.33
C LEU A 310 6.39 12.65 14.55
N ASN A 311 7.29 13.12 13.69
CA ASN A 311 8.72 12.82 13.83
C ASN A 311 9.33 13.43 15.11
N GLN A 312 8.90 14.62 15.54
CA GLN A 312 9.35 15.24 16.78
C GLN A 312 8.82 14.49 17.99
N PHE A 313 7.54 14.13 17.97
CA PHE A 313 6.88 13.31 18.98
C PHE A 313 7.62 11.99 19.21
N ILE A 314 7.85 11.21 18.16
CA ILE A 314 8.56 9.92 18.26
C ILE A 314 10.01 10.11 18.73
N ASN A 315 10.72 11.14 18.25
CA ASN A 315 12.08 11.41 18.69
C ASN A 315 12.15 11.81 20.17
N ARG A 316 11.17 12.55 20.66
CA ARG A 316 11.06 12.91 22.08
C ARG A 316 10.82 11.66 22.94
N THR A 317 9.90 10.77 22.50
CA THR A 317 9.64 9.51 23.19
C THR A 317 10.88 8.61 23.22
N ARG A 318 11.64 8.58 22.12
CA ARG A 318 12.90 7.82 22.02
C ARG A 318 13.97 8.33 23.00
N LYS A 319 14.08 9.64 23.18
CA LYS A 319 14.98 10.21 24.19
C LYS A 319 14.62 9.80 25.60
N ILE A 320 13.32 9.82 25.94
CA ILE A 320 12.84 9.36 27.25
C ILE A 320 13.20 7.89 27.48
N MET A 321 13.12 7.04 26.47
CA MET A 321 13.54 5.64 26.55
C MET A 321 15.04 5.53 26.86
N GLN A 322 15.90 6.27 26.13
CA GLN A 322 17.35 6.26 26.32
C GLN A 322 17.77 6.78 27.68
N ASP A 323 17.12 7.84 28.19
CA ASP A 323 17.39 8.37 29.53
C ASP A 323 17.04 7.36 30.62
N LYS A 324 15.93 6.61 30.49
CA LYS A 324 15.53 5.53 31.40
C LYS A 324 16.52 4.34 31.37
N GLU A 325 17.18 4.09 30.23
CA GLU A 325 18.19 3.04 30.05
C GLU A 325 19.52 3.41 30.71
N SER A 326 19.91 4.68 30.62
CA SER A 326 21.19 5.21 31.15
C SER A 326 21.24 5.25 32.71
N VAL A 327 20.09 5.15 33.36
CA VAL A 327 19.97 5.19 34.84
C VAL A 327 20.00 3.75 35.45
N LYS A 328 19.99 2.72 34.62
CA LYS A 328 20.13 1.31 35.06
C LYS A 328 21.57 0.83 35.01
#